data_191ee7d3ac41a6479f5cd0dbb3cf2c0b
#
_entry.id   191ee7d3ac41a6479f5cd0dbb3cf2c0b
#
_cell.length_a   1.000
_cell.length_b   1.000
_cell.length_c   1.000
_cell.angle_alpha   90.00
_cell.angle_beta   90.00
_cell.angle_gamma   90.00
#
_symmetry.space_group_name_H-M   'P 1'
#
loop_
_entity.id
_entity.type
_entity.pdbx_description
1 polymer ?
#
loop_
_entity_poly.entity_id
_entity_poly.type
_entity_poly.pdbx_seq_one_letter_code
_entity_poly.pdbx_strand_id
1 'polypeptide(L)'
;MRILSVLTYYRPHTSGLTIYAERLARALVRRGHQVTVMTTQYDKSLPCEEIMDGVRVIRVPVALRISKGVLAPTFGFVATKLVSQHDVVQMHLPQFDAPGIALRARLFHRPSVLTYHCDLLLPPGIFNRLVNLVVKFQNNMAGLLSDLIVTYTQDYADHSSYLSRYKHKLHPILPPVALPPPERGAVASFAERHQVAECRPVIGMVTRFAAEKGVEILLEALPVVLEKYPKAQVLFAGQFQNVLGEGVYHDHLMPFIRKFESTKHWIFLGNLDPHQLSAYYPNIDILVVPSLNSTEAFGLVQIEAMINNVPCVASDLPGVRQPVMMTGMGKIVPIGDAQALARAILEILAEPKKYLRDPAEIARPFDPDTTAVKYEELFEKLMKGKRAVDHDRFTG
;
A
#
# COMPACT_ATOMS: atom_id res chain seq x y z
N MET A 1 3.00 -20.47 -15.51
CA MET A 1 1.57 -20.08 -15.63
C MET A 1 1.44 -18.75 -16.34
N ARG A 2 0.32 -18.51 -16.99
CA ARG A 2 -0.08 -17.20 -17.52
C ARG A 2 -1.00 -16.55 -16.47
N ILE A 3 -0.56 -15.48 -15.86
CA ILE A 3 -1.25 -14.81 -14.74
C ILE A 3 -1.76 -13.47 -15.25
N LEU A 4 -3.07 -13.22 -15.13
CA LEU A 4 -3.69 -11.93 -15.38
C LEU A 4 -3.88 -11.20 -14.06
N SER A 5 -3.19 -10.08 -13.88
CA SER A 5 -3.36 -9.17 -12.73
C SER A 5 -4.15 -7.94 -13.16
N VAL A 6 -5.23 -7.61 -12.45
CA VAL A 6 -6.15 -6.53 -12.85
C VAL A 6 -6.30 -5.52 -11.73
N LEU A 7 -6.05 -4.25 -12.06
CA LEU A 7 -6.17 -3.11 -11.14
C LEU A 7 -6.48 -1.82 -11.91
N THR A 8 -7.04 -0.82 -11.22
CA THR A 8 -7.45 0.44 -11.87
C THR A 8 -6.27 1.28 -12.35
N TYR A 9 -5.24 1.44 -11.51
CA TYR A 9 -4.05 2.24 -11.79
C TYR A 9 -2.79 1.41 -11.66
N TYR A 10 -1.85 1.57 -12.60
CA TYR A 10 -0.54 0.94 -12.57
C TYR A 10 0.54 1.96 -12.93
N ARG A 11 1.80 1.57 -12.88
CA ARG A 11 2.94 2.45 -13.20
C ARG A 11 2.75 3.24 -14.50
N PRO A 12 3.17 4.53 -14.51
CA PRO A 12 3.95 5.27 -13.50
C PRO A 12 3.16 5.82 -12.31
N HIS A 13 1.84 5.59 -12.21
CA HIS A 13 1.06 5.96 -11.03
C HIS A 13 1.61 5.27 -9.77
N THR A 14 1.82 6.03 -8.69
CA THR A 14 2.40 5.53 -7.44
C THR A 14 1.36 5.56 -6.32
N SER A 15 1.10 4.39 -5.73
CA SER A 15 0.29 4.20 -4.53
C SER A 15 0.70 2.90 -3.85
N GLY A 16 0.33 2.67 -2.60
CA GLY A 16 0.64 1.41 -1.91
C GLY A 16 0.15 0.18 -2.68
N LEU A 17 -1.05 0.24 -3.27
CA LEU A 17 -1.62 -0.82 -4.12
C LEU A 17 -0.78 -1.04 -5.37
N THR A 18 -0.39 0.02 -6.06
CA THR A 18 0.41 -0.06 -7.29
C THR A 18 1.80 -0.64 -7.02
N ILE A 19 2.45 -0.19 -5.94
CA ILE A 19 3.76 -0.69 -5.49
C ILE A 19 3.67 -2.19 -5.15
N TYR A 20 2.63 -2.60 -4.43
CA TYR A 20 2.37 -4.01 -4.14
C TYR A 20 2.25 -4.84 -5.42
N ALA A 21 1.36 -4.42 -6.34
CA ALA A 21 1.09 -5.14 -7.58
C ALA A 21 2.34 -5.24 -8.47
N GLU A 22 3.13 -4.17 -8.56
CA GLU A 22 4.40 -4.14 -9.29
C GLU A 22 5.42 -5.12 -8.69
N ARG A 23 5.66 -5.05 -7.38
CA ARG A 23 6.64 -5.92 -6.69
C ARG A 23 6.29 -7.39 -6.86
N LEU A 24 5.00 -7.73 -6.69
CA LEU A 24 4.53 -9.10 -6.88
C LEU A 24 4.63 -9.56 -8.34
N ALA A 25 4.20 -8.73 -9.30
CA ALA A 25 4.26 -9.07 -10.72
C ALA A 25 5.70 -9.34 -11.19
N ARG A 26 6.64 -8.48 -10.78
CA ARG A 26 8.08 -8.66 -11.09
C ARG A 26 8.66 -9.93 -10.45
N ALA A 27 8.28 -10.24 -9.22
CA ALA A 27 8.70 -11.46 -8.55
C ALA A 27 8.17 -12.72 -9.26
N LEU A 28 6.90 -12.72 -9.66
CA LEU A 28 6.31 -13.82 -10.44
C LEU A 28 6.99 -13.99 -11.81
N VAL A 29 7.37 -12.89 -12.49
CA VAL A 29 8.15 -12.96 -13.75
C VAL A 29 9.54 -13.60 -13.51
N ARG A 30 10.27 -13.18 -12.46
CA ARG A 30 11.56 -13.80 -12.11
C ARG A 30 11.45 -15.31 -11.86
N ARG A 31 10.30 -15.77 -11.39
CA ARG A 31 9.99 -17.18 -11.15
C ARG A 31 9.51 -17.95 -12.39
N GLY A 32 9.59 -17.32 -13.57
CA GLY A 32 9.28 -17.93 -14.86
C GLY A 32 7.80 -17.91 -15.26
N HIS A 33 6.97 -17.08 -14.61
CA HIS A 33 5.59 -16.91 -15.02
C HIS A 33 5.43 -15.81 -16.09
N GLN A 34 4.42 -15.95 -16.95
CA GLN A 34 4.01 -14.91 -17.87
C GLN A 34 2.95 -14.04 -17.18
N VAL A 35 3.31 -12.82 -16.81
CA VAL A 35 2.40 -11.91 -16.11
C VAL A 35 1.90 -10.82 -17.06
N THR A 36 0.59 -10.70 -17.16
CA THR A 36 -0.08 -9.58 -17.85
C THR A 36 -0.80 -8.73 -16.81
N VAL A 37 -0.49 -7.45 -16.77
CA VAL A 37 -1.23 -6.45 -15.99
C VAL A 37 -2.24 -5.77 -16.91
N MET A 38 -3.53 -5.87 -16.59
CA MET A 38 -4.60 -5.10 -17.21
C MET A 38 -4.98 -3.93 -16.32
N THR A 39 -4.88 -2.72 -16.85
CA THR A 39 -5.14 -1.48 -16.11
C THR A 39 -5.82 -0.45 -17.00
N THR A 40 -6.06 0.76 -16.49
CA THR A 40 -6.65 1.86 -17.26
C THR A 40 -5.57 2.80 -17.81
N GLN A 41 -5.79 3.34 -19.00
CA GLN A 41 -4.99 4.43 -19.57
C GLN A 41 -5.43 5.75 -18.93
N TYR A 42 -5.06 5.93 -17.66
CA TYR A 42 -5.45 7.11 -16.89
C TYR A 42 -4.78 8.40 -17.38
N ASP A 43 -3.70 8.28 -18.11
CA ASP A 43 -3.02 9.35 -18.81
C ASP A 43 -2.88 8.96 -20.30
N LYS A 44 -3.38 9.81 -21.19
CA LYS A 44 -3.39 9.57 -22.64
C LYS A 44 -1.99 9.52 -23.27
N SER A 45 -0.97 10.07 -22.60
CA SER A 45 0.42 9.98 -23.03
C SER A 45 1.03 8.59 -22.88
N LEU A 46 0.42 7.72 -22.02
CA LEU A 46 0.91 6.37 -21.79
C LEU A 46 0.54 5.46 -22.96
N PRO A 47 1.41 4.51 -23.37
CA PRO A 47 1.09 3.55 -24.40
C PRO A 47 -0.02 2.59 -23.94
N CYS A 48 -0.88 2.18 -24.89
CA CYS A 48 -1.93 1.19 -24.61
C CYS A 48 -1.36 -0.19 -24.25
N GLU A 49 -0.17 -0.52 -24.76
CA GLU A 49 0.54 -1.76 -24.46
C GLU A 49 2.05 -1.51 -24.39
N GLU A 50 2.70 -2.09 -23.41
CA GLU A 50 4.16 -2.09 -23.25
C GLU A 50 4.63 -3.27 -22.41
N ILE A 51 5.94 -3.52 -22.39
CA ILE A 51 6.59 -4.47 -21.47
C ILE A 51 7.43 -3.66 -20.47
N MET A 52 7.15 -3.83 -19.18
CA MET A 52 7.88 -3.21 -18.08
C MET A 52 8.46 -4.32 -17.19
N ASP A 53 9.78 -4.39 -17.08
CA ASP A 53 10.46 -5.42 -16.25
C ASP A 53 9.98 -6.86 -16.50
N GLY A 54 9.70 -7.19 -17.77
CA GLY A 54 9.18 -8.50 -18.19
C GLY A 54 7.67 -8.69 -17.99
N VAL A 55 6.98 -7.72 -17.40
CA VAL A 55 5.53 -7.69 -17.23
C VAL A 55 4.88 -7.04 -18.45
N ARG A 56 3.93 -7.75 -19.09
CA ARG A 56 3.12 -7.17 -20.17
C ARG A 56 2.03 -6.28 -19.57
N VAL A 57 2.04 -5.00 -19.87
CA VAL A 57 1.07 -4.02 -19.35
C VAL A 57 0.10 -3.63 -20.49
N ILE A 58 -1.19 -3.84 -20.25
CA ILE A 58 -2.27 -3.47 -21.18
C ILE A 58 -3.12 -2.40 -20.53
N ARG A 59 -3.15 -1.21 -21.13
CA ARG A 59 -3.94 -0.06 -20.64
C ARG A 59 -5.17 0.15 -21.49
N VAL A 60 -6.33 0.05 -20.87
CA VAL A 60 -7.62 0.27 -21.52
C VAL A 60 -7.94 1.77 -21.52
N PRO A 61 -8.25 2.38 -22.68
CA PRO A 61 -8.58 3.79 -22.78
C PRO A 61 -9.74 4.20 -21.86
N VAL A 62 -9.58 5.32 -21.17
CA VAL A 62 -10.57 5.91 -20.26
C VAL A 62 -11.39 6.94 -21.02
N ALA A 63 -12.73 6.78 -21.04
CA ALA A 63 -13.64 7.74 -21.64
C ALA A 63 -13.99 8.90 -20.70
N LEU A 64 -14.17 8.62 -19.40
CA LEU A 64 -14.58 9.61 -18.40
C LEU A 64 -13.96 9.32 -17.04
N ARG A 65 -13.59 10.39 -16.32
CA ARG A 65 -13.18 10.32 -14.91
C ARG A 65 -14.24 10.92 -14.01
N ILE A 66 -14.59 10.22 -12.94
CA ILE A 66 -15.50 10.68 -11.91
C ILE A 66 -14.78 10.57 -10.57
N SER A 67 -14.26 11.68 -10.03
CA SER A 67 -13.42 11.68 -8.82
C SER A 67 -12.20 10.76 -8.98
N LYS A 68 -12.02 9.77 -8.09
CA LYS A 68 -10.96 8.75 -8.17
C LYS A 68 -11.35 7.54 -9.05
N GLY A 69 -12.58 7.48 -9.55
CA GLY A 69 -13.07 6.41 -10.43
C GLY A 69 -12.89 6.75 -11.91
N VAL A 70 -12.85 5.72 -12.74
CA VAL A 70 -12.72 5.83 -14.20
C VAL A 70 -13.76 4.97 -14.90
N LEU A 71 -14.28 5.45 -16.02
CA LEU A 71 -15.15 4.71 -16.92
C LEU A 71 -14.39 4.39 -18.22
N ALA A 72 -14.20 3.11 -18.49
CA ALA A 72 -13.55 2.60 -19.69
C ALA A 72 -14.50 1.61 -20.41
N PRO A 73 -15.30 2.07 -21.39
CA PRO A 73 -16.36 1.27 -22.00
C PRO A 73 -15.89 -0.04 -22.63
N THR A 74 -14.67 -0.06 -23.16
CA THR A 74 -14.06 -1.25 -23.77
C THR A 74 -13.45 -2.22 -22.77
N PHE A 75 -13.42 -1.87 -21.47
CA PHE A 75 -12.78 -2.67 -20.43
C PHE A 75 -13.32 -4.12 -20.39
N GLY A 76 -14.64 -4.27 -20.48
CA GLY A 76 -15.28 -5.59 -20.47
C GLY A 76 -14.87 -6.48 -21.66
N PHE A 77 -14.70 -5.92 -22.87
CA PHE A 77 -14.24 -6.69 -24.04
C PHE A 77 -12.80 -7.14 -23.90
N VAL A 78 -11.91 -6.23 -23.48
CA VAL A 78 -10.49 -6.55 -23.24
C VAL A 78 -10.37 -7.58 -22.12
N ALA A 79 -11.12 -7.42 -21.01
CA ALA A 79 -11.16 -8.38 -19.93
C ALA A 79 -11.61 -9.78 -20.38
N THR A 80 -12.66 -9.88 -21.22
CA THR A 80 -13.14 -11.16 -21.76
C THR A 80 -12.03 -11.89 -22.52
N LYS A 81 -11.35 -11.18 -23.43
CA LYS A 81 -10.23 -11.73 -24.20
C LYS A 81 -9.09 -12.19 -23.29
N LEU A 82 -8.67 -11.34 -22.33
CA LEU A 82 -7.53 -11.66 -21.48
C LEU A 82 -7.85 -12.78 -20.50
N VAL A 83 -9.02 -12.78 -19.87
CA VAL A 83 -9.42 -13.86 -18.94
C VAL A 83 -9.42 -15.22 -19.66
N SER A 84 -9.92 -15.30 -20.90
CA SER A 84 -9.92 -16.56 -21.67
C SER A 84 -8.51 -17.07 -21.99
N GLN A 85 -7.53 -16.19 -22.13
CA GLN A 85 -6.15 -16.50 -22.52
C GLN A 85 -5.21 -16.81 -21.35
N HIS A 86 -5.61 -16.53 -20.10
CA HIS A 86 -4.78 -16.73 -18.93
C HIS A 86 -5.24 -17.93 -18.09
N ASP A 87 -4.32 -18.47 -17.31
CA ASP A 87 -4.56 -19.66 -16.49
C ASP A 87 -5.17 -19.29 -15.13
N VAL A 88 -4.85 -18.10 -14.61
CA VAL A 88 -5.30 -17.55 -13.32
C VAL A 88 -5.59 -16.06 -13.47
N VAL A 89 -6.59 -15.57 -12.73
CA VAL A 89 -6.97 -14.16 -12.67
C VAL A 89 -6.82 -13.64 -11.24
N GLN A 90 -5.99 -12.62 -11.07
CA GLN A 90 -5.83 -11.88 -9.82
C GLN A 90 -6.46 -10.49 -9.97
N MET A 91 -7.29 -10.09 -9.02
CA MET A 91 -7.92 -8.77 -8.96
C MET A 91 -7.45 -8.03 -7.70
N HIS A 92 -7.26 -6.72 -7.80
CA HIS A 92 -6.84 -5.88 -6.69
C HIS A 92 -7.95 -4.92 -6.28
N LEU A 93 -8.53 -5.08 -5.09
CA LEU A 93 -9.54 -4.18 -4.56
C LEU A 93 -8.95 -3.05 -3.70
N PRO A 94 -9.51 -1.85 -3.75
CA PRO A 94 -10.78 -1.47 -4.37
C PRO A 94 -10.70 -1.29 -5.90
N GLN A 95 -11.62 -1.92 -6.64
CA GLN A 95 -11.75 -1.80 -8.09
C GLN A 95 -13.20 -2.00 -8.52
N PHE A 96 -13.75 -1.06 -9.30
CA PHE A 96 -15.15 -1.06 -9.71
C PHE A 96 -15.50 -2.27 -10.60
N ASP A 97 -14.63 -2.64 -11.53
CA ASP A 97 -14.87 -3.69 -12.51
C ASP A 97 -14.64 -5.13 -11.99
N ALA A 98 -14.18 -5.28 -10.75
CA ALA A 98 -13.82 -6.57 -10.17
C ALA A 98 -14.92 -7.64 -10.25
N PRO A 99 -16.22 -7.35 -9.97
CA PRO A 99 -17.28 -8.37 -10.12
C PRO A 99 -17.41 -8.88 -11.53
N GLY A 100 -17.31 -7.99 -12.52
CA GLY A 100 -17.38 -8.34 -13.92
C GLY A 100 -16.22 -9.23 -14.37
N ILE A 101 -15.04 -9.02 -13.80
CA ILE A 101 -13.87 -9.86 -14.05
C ILE A 101 -14.01 -11.22 -13.38
N ALA A 102 -14.45 -11.25 -12.10
CA ALA A 102 -14.70 -12.49 -11.37
C ALA A 102 -15.78 -13.36 -12.05
N LEU A 103 -16.85 -12.73 -12.57
CA LEU A 103 -17.86 -13.44 -13.35
C LEU A 103 -17.27 -14.08 -14.60
N ARG A 104 -16.43 -13.36 -15.35
CA ARG A 104 -15.74 -13.90 -16.52
C ARG A 104 -14.81 -15.04 -16.14
N ALA A 105 -14.05 -14.90 -15.08
CA ALA A 105 -13.19 -15.98 -14.57
C ALA A 105 -14.01 -17.25 -14.30
N ARG A 106 -15.19 -17.13 -13.68
CA ARG A 106 -16.12 -18.24 -13.48
C ARG A 106 -16.62 -18.85 -14.81
N LEU A 107 -17.07 -18.00 -15.74
CA LEU A 107 -17.58 -18.45 -17.04
C LEU A 107 -16.53 -19.19 -17.88
N PHE A 108 -15.27 -18.76 -17.79
CA PHE A 108 -14.15 -19.41 -18.48
C PHE A 108 -13.44 -20.47 -17.62
N HIS A 109 -14.01 -20.87 -16.49
CA HIS A 109 -13.43 -21.88 -15.57
C HIS A 109 -11.99 -21.52 -15.11
N ARG A 110 -11.67 -20.23 -15.01
CA ARG A 110 -10.36 -19.76 -14.54
C ARG A 110 -10.38 -19.52 -13.04
N PRO A 111 -9.38 -20.03 -12.29
CA PRO A 111 -9.19 -19.65 -10.91
C PRO A 111 -9.09 -18.14 -10.73
N SER A 112 -9.73 -17.61 -9.70
CA SER A 112 -9.76 -16.18 -9.41
C SER A 112 -9.39 -15.90 -7.96
N VAL A 113 -8.41 -15.03 -7.77
CA VAL A 113 -7.94 -14.56 -6.47
C VAL A 113 -8.17 -13.06 -6.37
N LEU A 114 -8.77 -12.63 -5.28
CA LEU A 114 -9.02 -11.23 -4.98
C LEU A 114 -8.05 -10.78 -3.91
N THR A 115 -7.17 -9.83 -4.20
CA THR A 115 -6.29 -9.20 -3.22
C THR A 115 -6.94 -7.94 -2.68
N TYR A 116 -7.24 -7.92 -1.39
CA TYR A 116 -7.91 -6.81 -0.71
C TYR A 116 -6.88 -5.94 0.00
N HIS A 117 -6.73 -4.70 -0.48
CA HIS A 117 -5.68 -3.80 -0.01
C HIS A 117 -6.12 -2.93 1.16
N CYS A 118 -7.35 -2.41 1.14
CA CYS A 118 -7.87 -1.59 2.23
C CYS A 118 -9.38 -1.39 2.10
N ASP A 119 -10.01 -0.99 3.20
CA ASP A 119 -11.37 -0.48 3.20
C ASP A 119 -11.43 0.89 2.48
N LEU A 120 -12.50 1.13 1.74
CA LEU A 120 -12.74 2.44 1.15
C LEU A 120 -13.69 3.24 2.05
N LEU A 121 -13.19 4.30 2.63
CA LEU A 121 -13.97 5.26 3.40
C LEU A 121 -14.01 6.59 2.63
N LEU A 122 -15.21 7.02 2.24
CA LEU A 122 -15.42 8.33 1.61
C LEU A 122 -15.89 9.33 2.65
N PRO A 123 -15.53 10.63 2.49
CA PRO A 123 -16.01 11.70 3.37
C PRO A 123 -17.55 11.74 3.45
N PRO A 124 -18.13 12.31 4.51
CA PRO A 124 -19.57 12.44 4.64
C PRO A 124 -20.17 13.28 3.51
N GLY A 125 -21.38 12.92 3.05
CA GLY A 125 -22.10 13.60 1.97
C GLY A 125 -23.08 12.65 1.28
N ILE A 126 -24.20 13.20 0.72
CA ILE A 126 -25.26 12.40 0.08
C ILE A 126 -24.71 11.66 -1.13
N PHE A 127 -23.95 12.33 -1.99
CA PHE A 127 -23.31 11.72 -3.15
C PHE A 127 -22.34 10.60 -2.72
N ASN A 128 -21.49 10.83 -1.72
CA ASN A 128 -20.56 9.85 -1.21
C ASN A 128 -21.26 8.65 -0.55
N ARG A 129 -22.44 8.83 0.07
CA ARG A 129 -23.27 7.73 0.58
C ARG A 129 -23.73 6.80 -0.55
N LEU A 130 -24.20 7.37 -1.68
CA LEU A 130 -24.59 6.59 -2.84
C LEU A 130 -23.39 5.84 -3.44
N VAL A 131 -22.25 6.52 -3.62
CA VAL A 131 -21.02 5.89 -4.12
C VAL A 131 -20.57 4.76 -3.19
N ASN A 132 -20.61 4.97 -1.86
CA ASN A 132 -20.28 3.91 -0.89
C ASN A 132 -21.21 2.70 -1.00
N LEU A 133 -22.51 2.91 -1.23
CA LEU A 133 -23.47 1.82 -1.43
C LEU A 133 -23.11 1.00 -2.67
N VAL A 134 -22.85 1.69 -3.78
CA VAL A 134 -22.46 1.03 -5.05
C VAL A 134 -21.14 0.27 -4.89
N VAL A 135 -20.12 0.88 -4.27
CA VAL A 135 -18.81 0.24 -4.04
C VAL A 135 -18.95 -0.98 -3.11
N LYS A 136 -19.74 -0.87 -2.04
CA LYS A 136 -20.03 -2.02 -1.15
C LYS A 136 -20.71 -3.15 -1.89
N PHE A 137 -21.69 -2.84 -2.75
CA PHE A 137 -22.35 -3.86 -3.58
C PHE A 137 -21.35 -4.52 -4.54
N GLN A 138 -20.55 -3.73 -5.26
CA GLN A 138 -19.53 -4.24 -6.19
C GLN A 138 -18.49 -5.11 -5.48
N ASN A 139 -17.97 -4.65 -4.35
CA ASN A 139 -17.03 -5.43 -3.57
C ASN A 139 -17.64 -6.75 -3.08
N ASN A 140 -18.91 -6.74 -2.60
CA ASN A 140 -19.60 -7.94 -2.18
C ASN A 140 -19.77 -8.93 -3.34
N MET A 141 -20.16 -8.45 -4.51
CA MET A 141 -20.26 -9.30 -5.70
C MET A 141 -18.91 -9.88 -6.10
N ALA A 142 -17.84 -9.08 -6.05
CA ALA A 142 -16.49 -9.57 -6.33
C ALA A 142 -16.06 -10.66 -5.34
N GLY A 143 -16.28 -10.47 -4.04
CA GLY A 143 -15.97 -11.46 -3.01
C GLY A 143 -16.78 -12.74 -3.14
N LEU A 144 -18.08 -12.64 -3.50
CA LEU A 144 -18.94 -13.81 -3.73
C LEU A 144 -18.47 -14.64 -4.94
N LEU A 145 -18.10 -13.96 -6.01
CA LEU A 145 -17.75 -14.61 -7.29
C LEU A 145 -16.30 -15.11 -7.33
N SER A 146 -15.39 -14.56 -6.54
CA SER A 146 -13.99 -15.00 -6.47
C SER A 146 -13.84 -16.32 -5.71
N ASP A 147 -12.82 -17.10 -6.06
CA ASP A 147 -12.55 -18.38 -5.40
C ASP A 147 -11.88 -18.16 -4.02
N LEU A 148 -10.91 -17.25 -3.94
CA LEU A 148 -10.18 -16.91 -2.71
C LEU A 148 -9.98 -15.40 -2.57
N ILE A 149 -9.74 -14.96 -1.34
CA ILE A 149 -9.45 -13.56 -0.99
C ILE A 149 -8.14 -13.52 -0.19
N VAL A 150 -7.17 -12.78 -0.70
CA VAL A 150 -5.91 -12.50 -0.01
C VAL A 150 -6.00 -11.16 0.69
N THR A 151 -5.54 -11.11 1.92
CA THR A 151 -5.35 -9.90 2.73
C THR A 151 -3.96 -9.91 3.35
N TYR A 152 -3.49 -8.79 3.88
CA TYR A 152 -2.13 -8.69 4.43
C TYR A 152 -1.95 -9.45 5.74
N THR A 153 -2.93 -9.29 6.66
CA THR A 153 -2.87 -9.89 8.00
C THR A 153 -4.24 -10.40 8.43
N GLN A 154 -4.22 -11.38 9.32
CA GLN A 154 -5.46 -11.88 9.96
C GLN A 154 -6.09 -10.80 10.83
N ASP A 155 -5.28 -10.00 11.54
CA ASP A 155 -5.75 -8.89 12.37
C ASP A 155 -6.60 -7.88 11.58
N TYR A 156 -6.15 -7.50 10.38
CA TYR A 156 -6.93 -6.62 9.51
C TYR A 156 -8.21 -7.31 9.01
N ALA A 157 -8.13 -8.59 8.66
CA ALA A 157 -9.28 -9.36 8.19
C ALA A 157 -10.39 -9.45 9.23
N ASP A 158 -10.02 -9.69 10.49
CA ASP A 158 -10.98 -9.88 11.59
C ASP A 158 -11.74 -8.58 11.94
N HIS A 159 -11.14 -7.42 11.64
CA HIS A 159 -11.72 -6.12 11.94
C HIS A 159 -12.33 -5.41 10.70
N SER A 160 -12.09 -5.90 9.49
CA SER A 160 -12.72 -5.37 8.28
C SER A 160 -14.16 -5.84 8.16
N SER A 161 -15.10 -4.89 8.03
CA SER A 161 -16.52 -5.18 7.85
C SER A 161 -16.84 -5.92 6.54
N TYR A 162 -15.93 -5.85 5.57
CA TYR A 162 -16.00 -6.58 4.32
C TYR A 162 -15.45 -8.00 4.47
N LEU A 163 -14.21 -8.14 4.92
CA LEU A 163 -13.49 -9.42 4.96
C LEU A 163 -14.12 -10.41 5.96
N SER A 164 -14.68 -9.91 7.06
CA SER A 164 -15.36 -10.73 8.07
C SER A 164 -16.49 -11.59 7.51
N ARG A 165 -17.08 -11.22 6.36
CA ARG A 165 -18.12 -11.98 5.67
C ARG A 165 -17.59 -13.17 4.87
N TYR A 166 -16.30 -13.21 4.59
CA TYR A 166 -15.66 -14.19 3.70
C TYR A 166 -14.57 -15.01 4.40
N LYS A 167 -14.68 -15.22 5.71
CA LYS A 167 -13.68 -15.92 6.53
C LYS A 167 -13.21 -17.25 5.93
N HIS A 168 -14.13 -18.00 5.31
CA HIS A 168 -13.84 -19.29 4.67
C HIS A 168 -13.01 -19.19 3.38
N LYS A 169 -12.86 -17.99 2.79
CA LYS A 169 -12.08 -17.72 1.58
C LYS A 169 -10.79 -16.95 1.88
N LEU A 170 -10.55 -16.56 3.13
CA LEU A 170 -9.43 -15.69 3.49
C LEU A 170 -8.11 -16.45 3.54
N HIS A 171 -7.08 -15.84 2.96
CA HIS A 171 -5.69 -16.27 3.03
C HIS A 171 -4.80 -15.07 3.31
N PRO A 172 -4.31 -14.89 4.55
CA PRO A 172 -3.35 -13.84 4.86
C PRO A 172 -2.00 -14.13 4.19
N ILE A 173 -1.53 -13.18 3.39
CA ILE A 173 -0.20 -13.19 2.77
C ILE A 173 0.44 -11.84 2.98
N LEU A 174 1.57 -11.81 3.68
CA LEU A 174 2.30 -10.57 3.94
C LEU A 174 2.66 -9.85 2.63
N PRO A 175 2.57 -8.52 2.61
CA PRO A 175 2.81 -7.74 1.41
C PRO A 175 4.29 -7.76 1.01
N PRO A 176 4.60 -7.69 -0.31
CA PRO A 176 5.98 -7.62 -0.77
C PRO A 176 6.58 -6.25 -0.48
N VAL A 177 7.69 -6.23 0.26
CA VAL A 177 8.44 -5.01 0.58
C VAL A 177 9.88 -5.18 0.13
N ALA A 178 10.35 -4.29 -0.71
CA ALA A 178 11.74 -4.20 -1.13
C ALA A 178 12.06 -2.76 -1.54
N LEU A 179 13.25 -2.33 -1.22
CA LEU A 179 13.84 -1.11 -1.75
C LEU A 179 15.14 -1.46 -2.50
N PRO A 180 15.48 -0.74 -3.57
CA PRO A 180 16.80 -0.89 -4.18
C PRO A 180 17.86 -0.47 -3.16
N PRO A 181 19.09 -1.00 -3.24
CA PRO A 181 20.19 -0.48 -2.44
C PRO A 181 20.44 1.00 -2.80
N PRO A 182 20.81 1.83 -1.82
CA PRO A 182 21.13 3.22 -2.11
C PRO A 182 22.34 3.30 -3.04
N GLU A 183 22.32 4.24 -3.96
CA GLU A 183 23.48 4.53 -4.80
C GLU A 183 24.67 5.03 -3.95
N ARG A 184 25.88 4.78 -4.46
CA ARG A 184 27.10 5.18 -3.73
C ARG A 184 27.11 6.67 -3.43
N GLY A 185 27.21 7.02 -2.15
CA GLY A 185 27.22 8.42 -1.69
C GLY A 185 25.83 9.07 -1.57
N ALA A 186 24.75 8.45 -2.06
CA ALA A 186 23.40 9.04 -2.01
C ALA A 186 22.93 9.33 -0.57
N VAL A 187 23.23 8.44 0.39
CA VAL A 187 22.88 8.65 1.80
C VAL A 187 23.60 9.88 2.37
N ALA A 188 24.89 10.03 2.11
CA ALA A 188 25.67 11.19 2.59
C ALA A 188 25.21 12.50 1.90
N SER A 189 24.98 12.46 0.59
CA SER A 189 24.49 13.63 -0.15
C SER A 189 23.09 14.06 0.31
N PHE A 190 22.24 13.09 0.68
CA PHE A 190 20.94 13.38 1.27
C PHE A 190 21.10 14.06 2.63
N ALA A 191 21.97 13.53 3.50
CA ALA A 191 22.25 14.08 4.82
C ALA A 191 22.76 15.51 4.74
N GLU A 192 23.69 15.80 3.84
CA GLU A 192 24.25 17.12 3.63
C GLU A 192 23.20 18.12 3.11
N ARG A 193 22.43 17.74 2.09
CA ARG A 193 21.37 18.57 1.50
C ARG A 193 20.33 19.01 2.52
N HIS A 194 19.96 18.11 3.42
CA HIS A 194 18.91 18.35 4.43
C HIS A 194 19.46 18.68 5.82
N GLN A 195 20.78 18.91 5.95
CA GLN A 195 21.46 19.28 7.19
C GLN A 195 21.15 18.32 8.36
N VAL A 196 21.02 17.02 8.05
CA VAL A 196 20.60 15.99 9.01
C VAL A 196 21.49 15.93 10.24
N ALA A 197 22.81 16.10 10.08
CA ALA A 197 23.75 16.06 11.22
C ALA A 197 23.52 17.17 12.24
N GLU A 198 23.00 18.32 11.79
CA GLU A 198 22.77 19.51 12.62
C GLU A 198 21.40 19.51 13.30
N CYS A 199 20.43 18.74 12.74
CA CYS A 199 19.02 18.77 13.07
C CYS A 199 18.52 17.40 13.57
N ARG A 200 19.29 16.73 14.45
CA ARG A 200 18.85 15.47 15.06
C ARG A 200 18.12 15.70 16.39
N PRO A 201 17.16 14.82 16.74
CA PRO A 201 16.69 13.66 16.00
C PRO A 201 15.82 14.04 14.79
N VAL A 202 15.83 13.19 13.77
CA VAL A 202 15.01 13.33 12.57
C VAL A 202 13.81 12.37 12.63
N ILE A 203 12.62 12.94 12.60
CA ILE A 203 11.35 12.20 12.58
C ILE A 203 10.89 12.10 11.13
N GLY A 204 10.75 10.88 10.63
CA GLY A 204 10.24 10.60 9.29
C GLY A 204 8.74 10.40 9.25
N MET A 205 8.09 10.92 8.20
CA MET A 205 6.73 10.58 7.84
C MET A 205 6.66 10.37 6.33
N VAL A 206 6.32 9.16 5.89
CA VAL A 206 6.29 8.80 4.46
C VAL A 206 4.86 8.48 4.05
N THR A 207 4.18 9.48 3.48
CA THR A 207 2.78 9.35 3.08
C THR A 207 2.33 10.53 2.22
N ARG A 208 1.17 10.43 1.57
CA ARG A 208 0.51 11.61 1.00
C ARG A 208 -0.13 12.44 2.12
N PHE A 209 -0.24 13.74 1.90
CA PHE A 209 -0.88 14.67 2.84
C PHE A 209 -2.40 14.51 2.78
N ALA A 210 -2.95 13.68 3.68
CA ALA A 210 -4.38 13.34 3.68
C ALA A 210 -4.87 13.12 5.10
N ALA A 211 -6.13 13.46 5.35
CA ALA A 211 -6.72 13.46 6.69
C ALA A 211 -6.63 12.09 7.38
N GLU A 212 -6.82 11.00 6.64
CA GLU A 212 -6.71 9.64 7.20
C GLU A 212 -5.30 9.26 7.64
N LYS A 213 -4.27 10.06 7.32
CA LYS A 213 -2.87 9.79 7.67
C LYS A 213 -2.42 10.42 8.99
N GLY A 214 -3.25 11.29 9.57
CA GLY A 214 -3.01 11.87 10.90
C GLY A 214 -1.79 12.81 10.94
N VAL A 215 -1.61 13.64 9.90
CA VAL A 215 -0.53 14.64 9.88
C VAL A 215 -0.66 15.62 11.05
N GLU A 216 -1.89 15.97 11.42
CA GLU A 216 -2.20 16.81 12.57
C GLU A 216 -1.70 16.21 13.89
N ILE A 217 -1.74 14.88 14.03
CA ILE A 217 -1.30 14.21 15.26
C ILE A 217 0.21 14.36 15.47
N LEU A 218 0.99 14.27 14.37
CA LEU A 218 2.43 14.56 14.45
C LEU A 218 2.67 16.06 14.68
N LEU A 219 1.90 16.93 14.04
CA LEU A 219 1.99 18.38 14.21
C LEU A 219 1.75 18.80 15.67
N GLU A 220 0.76 18.19 16.33
CA GLU A 220 0.44 18.42 17.74
C GLU A 220 1.45 17.78 18.71
N ALA A 221 2.08 16.66 18.32
CA ALA A 221 3.10 15.99 19.12
C ALA A 221 4.45 16.71 19.07
N LEU A 222 4.75 17.41 17.98
CA LEU A 222 6.07 18.01 17.73
C LEU A 222 6.54 19.01 18.80
N PRO A 223 5.71 19.93 19.33
CA PRO A 223 6.12 20.84 20.40
C PRO A 223 6.70 20.10 21.61
N VAL A 224 6.06 19.01 22.05
CA VAL A 224 6.53 18.22 23.21
C VAL A 224 7.88 17.57 22.92
N VAL A 225 8.12 17.14 21.68
CA VAL A 225 9.43 16.60 21.29
C VAL A 225 10.49 17.69 21.28
N LEU A 226 10.15 18.90 20.79
CA LEU A 226 11.05 20.04 20.71
C LEU A 226 11.47 20.58 22.10
N GLU A 227 10.64 20.43 23.11
CA GLU A 227 11.03 20.78 24.52
C GLU A 227 12.26 19.98 24.97
N LYS A 228 12.35 18.70 24.58
CA LYS A 228 13.48 17.83 24.96
C LYS A 228 14.60 17.85 23.92
N TYR A 229 14.25 17.95 22.66
CA TYR A 229 15.16 17.95 21.51
C TYR A 229 14.96 19.21 20.65
N PRO A 230 15.50 20.38 21.05
CA PRO A 230 15.25 21.65 20.37
C PRO A 230 15.71 21.72 18.91
N LYS A 231 16.48 20.74 18.45
CA LYS A 231 16.96 20.63 17.06
C LYS A 231 16.21 19.57 16.26
N ALA A 232 15.19 18.92 16.84
CA ALA A 232 14.45 17.88 16.15
C ALA A 232 13.80 18.41 14.86
N GLN A 233 13.78 17.58 13.82
CA GLN A 233 13.28 17.91 12.50
C GLN A 233 12.33 16.83 12.01
N VAL A 234 11.25 17.24 11.38
CA VAL A 234 10.34 16.34 10.62
C VAL A 234 10.71 16.39 9.14
N LEU A 235 11.02 15.24 8.55
CA LEU A 235 11.15 15.07 7.11
C LEU A 235 9.91 14.36 6.56
N PHE A 236 9.04 15.13 5.91
CA PHE A 236 7.82 14.63 5.31
C PHE A 236 8.05 14.27 3.84
N ALA A 237 7.96 12.98 3.49
CA ALA A 237 8.10 12.47 2.14
C ALA A 237 6.76 12.01 1.58
N GLY A 238 6.36 12.56 0.45
CA GLY A 238 5.12 12.24 -0.26
C GLY A 238 4.43 13.47 -0.83
N GLN A 239 3.40 13.23 -1.62
CA GLN A 239 2.62 14.32 -2.20
C GLN A 239 1.92 15.12 -1.08
N PHE A 240 2.22 16.42 -0.99
CA PHE A 240 1.61 17.32 0.01
C PHE A 240 0.79 18.44 -0.63
N GLN A 241 1.00 18.76 -1.90
CA GLN A 241 0.23 19.75 -2.66
C GLN A 241 -0.70 19.06 -3.65
N ASN A 242 -1.85 19.67 -3.90
CA ASN A 242 -2.83 19.21 -4.88
C ASN A 242 -3.27 17.74 -4.71
N VAL A 243 -3.30 17.25 -3.45
CA VAL A 243 -3.81 15.91 -3.16
C VAL A 243 -5.32 15.90 -3.37
N LEU A 244 -5.78 15.02 -4.26
CA LEU A 244 -7.17 14.97 -4.67
C LEU A 244 -8.12 14.72 -3.49
N GLY A 245 -9.00 15.67 -3.23
CA GLY A 245 -9.99 15.63 -2.16
C GLY A 245 -9.50 16.17 -0.82
N GLU A 246 -8.23 16.59 -0.70
CA GLU A 246 -7.61 17.01 0.56
C GLU A 246 -7.36 18.52 0.67
N GLY A 247 -7.89 19.34 -0.24
CA GLY A 247 -7.64 20.79 -0.26
C GLY A 247 -8.03 21.49 1.05
N VAL A 248 -9.21 21.19 1.58
CA VAL A 248 -9.69 21.78 2.85
C VAL A 248 -8.81 21.39 4.03
N TYR A 249 -8.41 20.13 4.09
CA TYR A 249 -7.50 19.62 5.13
C TYR A 249 -6.11 20.25 5.03
N HIS A 250 -5.57 20.34 3.82
CA HIS A 250 -4.31 21.01 3.55
C HIS A 250 -4.35 22.48 4.00
N ASP A 251 -5.35 23.24 3.56
CA ASP A 251 -5.46 24.68 3.87
C ASP A 251 -5.65 24.93 5.37
N HIS A 252 -6.29 23.99 6.08
CA HIS A 252 -6.46 24.05 7.53
C HIS A 252 -5.13 23.89 8.28
N LEU A 253 -4.27 22.93 7.88
CA LEU A 253 -3.04 22.61 8.60
C LEU A 253 -1.83 23.45 8.20
N MET A 254 -1.76 23.92 6.96
CA MET A 254 -0.58 24.63 6.45
C MET A 254 -0.20 25.87 7.25
N PRO A 255 -1.12 26.72 7.77
CA PRO A 255 -0.75 27.86 8.61
C PRO A 255 0.04 27.47 9.87
N PHE A 256 -0.25 26.30 10.46
CA PHE A 256 0.45 25.80 11.64
C PHE A 256 1.80 25.18 11.26
N ILE A 257 1.84 24.40 10.16
CA ILE A 257 3.08 23.76 9.69
C ILE A 257 4.10 24.81 9.25
N ARG A 258 3.69 25.91 8.59
CA ARG A 258 4.59 26.99 8.16
C ARG A 258 5.39 27.61 9.31
N LYS A 259 4.87 27.59 10.54
CA LYS A 259 5.61 28.05 11.72
C LYS A 259 6.84 27.17 11.97
N PHE A 260 6.70 25.84 11.76
CA PHE A 260 7.81 24.90 11.90
C PHE A 260 8.72 24.87 10.66
N GLU A 261 8.19 25.12 9.46
CA GLU A 261 9.00 25.29 8.24
C GLU A 261 9.94 26.49 8.40
N SER A 262 9.47 27.64 8.92
CA SER A 262 10.27 28.85 9.10
C SER A 262 11.45 28.65 10.06
N THR A 263 11.35 27.69 10.97
CA THR A 263 12.41 27.31 11.93
C THR A 263 13.15 26.04 11.56
N LYS A 264 12.91 25.49 10.35
CA LYS A 264 13.47 24.24 9.82
C LYS A 264 13.14 22.98 10.64
N HIS A 265 12.10 23.03 11.46
CA HIS A 265 11.62 21.84 12.19
C HIS A 265 10.67 20.97 11.36
N TRP A 266 10.24 21.44 10.18
CA TRP A 266 9.42 20.68 9.24
C TRP A 266 9.88 20.93 7.81
N ILE A 267 10.18 19.87 7.08
CA ILE A 267 10.61 19.95 5.68
C ILE A 267 9.76 19.01 4.85
N PHE A 268 9.15 19.52 3.79
CA PHE A 268 8.50 18.74 2.75
C PHE A 268 9.49 18.36 1.67
N LEU A 269 9.61 17.07 1.39
CA LEU A 269 10.50 16.52 0.37
C LEU A 269 9.80 16.27 -0.98
N GLY A 270 8.44 16.29 -0.98
CA GLY A 270 7.68 15.86 -2.14
C GLY A 270 7.72 14.34 -2.32
N ASN A 271 7.33 13.89 -3.51
CA ASN A 271 7.39 12.46 -3.84
C ASN A 271 8.84 12.01 -4.02
N LEU A 272 9.24 11.02 -3.27
CA LEU A 272 10.52 10.35 -3.43
C LEU A 272 10.33 9.05 -4.23
N ASP A 273 11.20 8.80 -5.19
CA ASP A 273 11.27 7.53 -5.89
C ASP A 273 11.93 6.43 -5.00
N PRO A 274 11.93 5.16 -5.39
CA PRO A 274 12.49 4.09 -4.56
C PRO A 274 13.98 4.25 -4.22
N HIS A 275 14.80 4.83 -5.13
CA HIS A 275 16.23 5.10 -4.86
C HIS A 275 16.42 6.26 -3.88
N GLN A 276 15.60 7.30 -4.01
CA GLN A 276 15.59 8.40 -3.05
C GLN A 276 15.10 7.95 -1.68
N LEU A 277 14.08 7.06 -1.60
CA LEU A 277 13.62 6.47 -0.34
C LEU A 277 14.71 5.62 0.32
N SER A 278 15.51 4.89 -0.45
CA SER A 278 16.63 4.11 0.12
C SER A 278 17.75 5.00 0.69
N ALA A 279 17.87 6.25 0.23
CA ALA A 279 18.76 7.24 0.82
C ALA A 279 18.10 7.99 2.00
N TYR A 280 16.79 8.12 2.00
CA TYR A 280 16.00 8.79 3.04
C TYR A 280 15.99 8.03 4.37
N TYR A 281 15.63 6.72 4.34
CA TYR A 281 15.46 5.94 5.58
C TYR A 281 16.70 5.91 6.47
N PRO A 282 17.94 5.73 5.98
CA PRO A 282 19.12 5.78 6.84
C PRO A 282 19.38 7.16 7.49
N ASN A 283 18.69 8.19 7.03
CA ASN A 283 18.83 9.57 7.52
C ASN A 283 17.76 10.00 8.53
N ILE A 284 16.82 9.12 8.88
CA ILE A 284 15.84 9.37 9.93
C ILE A 284 16.12 8.50 11.16
N ASP A 285 15.76 8.99 12.35
CA ASP A 285 15.94 8.27 13.60
C ASP A 285 14.72 7.47 14.02
N ILE A 286 13.55 7.87 13.52
CA ILE A 286 12.25 7.23 13.81
C ILE A 286 11.27 7.54 12.69
N LEU A 287 10.45 6.54 12.32
CA LEU A 287 9.32 6.74 11.43
C LEU A 287 8.02 6.80 12.23
N VAL A 288 7.10 7.70 11.87
CA VAL A 288 5.75 7.76 12.46
C VAL A 288 4.68 7.44 11.44
N VAL A 289 3.70 6.62 11.84
CA VAL A 289 2.55 6.21 11.03
C VAL A 289 1.28 6.39 11.87
N PRO A 290 0.86 7.65 12.12
CA PRO A 290 -0.25 7.98 13.01
C PRO A 290 -1.62 7.91 12.28
N SER A 291 -1.82 6.92 11.44
CA SER A 291 -3.03 6.74 10.63
C SER A 291 -4.28 6.64 11.50
N LEU A 292 -5.41 7.21 11.02
CA LEU A 292 -6.63 7.40 11.81
C LEU A 292 -7.75 6.40 11.50
N ASN A 293 -7.67 5.66 10.39
CA ASN A 293 -8.75 4.74 10.02
C ASN A 293 -8.29 3.58 9.12
N SER A 294 -9.19 2.65 8.82
CA SER A 294 -8.94 1.40 8.09
C SER A 294 -8.65 1.54 6.59
N THR A 295 -8.49 2.76 6.07
CA THR A 295 -7.92 2.97 4.72
C THR A 295 -6.42 2.68 4.67
N GLU A 296 -5.76 2.59 5.84
CA GLU A 296 -4.43 2.02 5.98
C GLU A 296 -4.56 0.59 6.54
N ALA A 297 -4.13 -0.40 5.75
CA ALA A 297 -4.30 -1.81 6.12
C ALA A 297 -3.02 -2.47 6.65
N PHE A 298 -1.87 -1.80 6.54
CA PHE A 298 -0.58 -2.36 6.98
C PHE A 298 0.48 -1.30 7.23
N GLY A 299 0.65 -0.34 6.29
CA GLY A 299 1.74 0.63 6.34
C GLY A 299 3.07 0.02 5.88
N LEU A 300 3.20 -0.25 4.57
CA LEU A 300 4.42 -0.82 3.94
C LEU A 300 5.69 -0.06 4.33
N VAL A 301 5.57 1.24 4.48
CA VAL A 301 6.66 2.16 4.87
C VAL A 301 7.30 1.82 6.22
N GLN A 302 6.56 1.15 7.11
CA GLN A 302 7.11 0.69 8.39
C GLN A 302 8.18 -0.39 8.17
N ILE A 303 7.88 -1.38 7.33
CA ILE A 303 8.85 -2.42 7.00
C ILE A 303 10.03 -1.83 6.22
N GLU A 304 9.76 -0.89 5.28
CA GLU A 304 10.83 -0.17 4.57
C GLU A 304 11.77 0.58 5.53
N ALA A 305 11.24 1.20 6.58
CA ALA A 305 12.03 1.83 7.63
C ALA A 305 12.79 0.80 8.48
N MET A 306 12.12 -0.27 8.92
CA MET A 306 12.69 -1.29 9.81
C MET A 306 13.85 -2.05 9.16
N ILE A 307 13.79 -2.36 7.86
CA ILE A 307 14.93 -2.96 7.13
C ILE A 307 16.12 -2.00 6.98
N ASN A 308 15.93 -0.72 7.27
CA ASN A 308 16.98 0.30 7.34
C ASN A 308 17.35 0.66 8.78
N ASN A 309 17.04 -0.20 9.77
CA ASN A 309 17.27 0.02 11.19
C ASN A 309 16.55 1.24 11.80
N VAL A 310 15.42 1.62 11.25
CA VAL A 310 14.61 2.74 11.76
C VAL A 310 13.39 2.19 12.49
N PRO A 311 13.28 2.42 13.82
CA PRO A 311 12.10 2.04 14.59
C PRO A 311 10.89 2.89 14.21
N CYS A 312 9.67 2.37 14.49
CA CYS A 312 8.43 3.04 14.11
C CYS A 312 7.54 3.33 15.33
N VAL A 313 6.78 4.42 15.27
CA VAL A 313 5.59 4.59 16.11
C VAL A 313 4.36 4.51 15.21
N ALA A 314 3.45 3.60 15.51
CA ALA A 314 2.26 3.35 14.73
C ALA A 314 0.98 3.47 15.57
N SER A 315 -0.11 3.89 14.96
CA SER A 315 -1.43 3.86 15.59
C SER A 315 -1.89 2.44 15.90
N ASP A 316 -2.66 2.25 16.97
CA ASP A 316 -3.31 0.98 17.33
C ASP A 316 -4.52 0.69 16.41
N LEU A 317 -4.26 0.71 15.11
CA LEU A 317 -5.21 0.31 14.08
C LEU A 317 -4.97 -1.13 13.66
N PRO A 318 -6.03 -1.94 13.48
CA PRO A 318 -5.92 -3.26 12.88
C PRO A 318 -5.11 -3.25 11.58
N GLY A 319 -4.15 -4.16 11.48
CA GLY A 319 -3.21 -4.21 10.38
C GLY A 319 -2.03 -3.24 10.50
N VAL A 320 -2.25 -1.96 10.81
CA VAL A 320 -1.19 -0.94 10.95
C VAL A 320 -0.26 -1.24 12.13
N ARG A 321 -0.78 -1.77 13.21
CA ARG A 321 0.00 -2.20 14.39
C ARG A 321 0.86 -3.44 14.14
N GLN A 322 0.54 -4.23 13.10
CA GLN A 322 1.16 -5.53 12.87
C GLN A 322 2.66 -5.47 12.60
N PRO A 323 3.22 -4.56 11.79
CA PRO A 323 4.67 -4.45 11.64
C PRO A 323 5.42 -4.30 12.96
N VAL A 324 4.94 -3.42 13.84
CA VAL A 324 5.54 -3.23 15.17
C VAL A 324 5.37 -4.46 16.05
N MET A 325 4.19 -5.11 16.06
CA MET A 325 3.94 -6.35 16.83
C MET A 325 4.83 -7.50 16.37
N MET A 326 5.00 -7.66 15.07
CA MET A 326 5.78 -8.76 14.47
C MET A 326 7.28 -8.61 14.70
N THR A 327 7.79 -7.38 14.69
CA THR A 327 9.23 -7.09 14.71
C THR A 327 9.75 -6.65 16.08
N GLY A 328 8.90 -6.08 16.92
CA GLY A 328 9.31 -5.39 18.14
C GLY A 328 10.13 -4.12 17.91
N MET A 329 10.16 -3.61 16.65
CA MET A 329 10.90 -2.41 16.28
C MET A 329 10.06 -1.14 16.41
N GLY A 330 9.55 -0.86 17.62
CA GLY A 330 8.81 0.37 17.82
C GLY A 330 7.75 0.30 18.90
N LYS A 331 6.81 1.24 18.84
CA LYS A 331 5.70 1.38 19.79
C LYS A 331 4.37 1.58 19.07
N ILE A 332 3.31 1.11 19.73
CA ILE A 332 1.93 1.29 19.29
C ILE A 332 1.28 2.28 20.24
N VAL A 333 0.56 3.25 19.67
CA VAL A 333 -0.10 4.31 20.41
C VAL A 333 -1.59 4.39 20.07
N PRO A 334 -2.44 4.87 20.99
CA PRO A 334 -3.86 5.08 20.71
C PRO A 334 -4.08 5.97 19.48
N ILE A 335 -5.12 5.68 18.73
CA ILE A 335 -5.49 6.42 17.51
C ILE A 335 -5.80 7.87 17.88
N GLY A 336 -5.16 8.84 17.22
CA GLY A 336 -5.41 10.25 17.40
C GLY A 336 -4.84 10.86 18.69
N ASP A 337 -4.03 10.11 19.47
CA ASP A 337 -3.42 10.62 20.71
C ASP A 337 -2.01 11.18 20.44
N ALA A 338 -1.95 12.50 20.21
CA ALA A 338 -0.70 13.24 19.99
C ALA A 338 0.26 13.17 21.18
N GLN A 339 -0.27 13.15 22.42
CA GLN A 339 0.55 13.07 23.63
C GLN A 339 1.18 11.68 23.78
N ALA A 340 0.43 10.61 23.49
CA ALA A 340 0.98 9.26 23.46
C ALA A 340 2.02 9.12 22.33
N LEU A 341 1.79 9.72 21.16
CA LEU A 341 2.76 9.76 20.06
C LEU A 341 4.05 10.44 20.50
N ALA A 342 3.97 11.63 21.10
CA ALA A 342 5.13 12.36 21.60
C ALA A 342 5.92 11.53 22.63
N ARG A 343 5.24 10.95 23.63
CA ARG A 343 5.89 10.08 24.64
C ARG A 343 6.59 8.90 24.00
N ALA A 344 5.94 8.22 23.06
CA ALA A 344 6.52 7.05 22.37
C ALA A 344 7.76 7.43 21.55
N ILE A 345 7.74 8.57 20.86
CA ILE A 345 8.90 9.13 20.17
C ILE A 345 10.04 9.36 21.16
N LEU A 346 9.77 10.06 22.25
CA LEU A 346 10.79 10.37 23.25
C LEU A 346 11.41 9.14 23.92
N GLU A 347 10.60 8.11 24.19
CA GLU A 347 11.08 6.84 24.75
C GLU A 347 11.97 6.07 23.77
N ILE A 348 11.60 6.01 22.49
CA ILE A 348 12.44 5.34 21.46
C ILE A 348 13.77 6.08 21.30
N LEU A 349 13.72 7.41 21.22
CA LEU A 349 14.93 8.24 21.08
C LEU A 349 15.87 8.18 22.29
N ALA A 350 15.33 7.91 23.49
CA ALA A 350 16.15 7.72 24.70
C ALA A 350 16.92 6.38 24.71
N GLU A 351 16.32 5.32 24.15
CA GLU A 351 16.89 3.97 24.15
C GLU A 351 16.79 3.31 22.76
N PRO A 352 17.36 3.89 21.69
CA PRO A 352 17.12 3.44 20.32
C PRO A 352 17.57 1.99 20.09
N LYS A 353 18.65 1.55 20.72
CA LYS A 353 19.20 0.19 20.59
C LYS A 353 18.22 -0.91 21.01
N LYS A 354 17.28 -0.62 21.91
CA LYS A 354 16.26 -1.57 22.37
C LYS A 354 15.30 -1.99 21.25
N TYR A 355 15.11 -1.12 20.28
CA TYR A 355 14.18 -1.29 19.17
C TYR A 355 14.85 -1.73 17.86
N LEU A 356 16.15 -1.99 17.84
CA LEU A 356 16.83 -2.47 16.66
C LEU A 356 16.80 -3.99 16.58
N ARG A 357 16.71 -4.51 15.37
CA ARG A 357 16.76 -5.94 15.05
C ARG A 357 17.61 -6.14 13.81
N ASP A 358 17.93 -7.39 13.49
CA ASP A 358 18.64 -7.73 12.24
C ASP A 358 17.76 -7.40 11.02
N PRO A 359 18.19 -6.47 10.14
CA PRO A 359 17.46 -6.11 8.94
C PRO A 359 17.15 -7.30 8.02
N ALA A 360 18.06 -8.29 7.96
CA ALA A 360 17.87 -9.45 7.12
C ALA A 360 16.75 -10.37 7.64
N GLU A 361 16.61 -10.51 8.96
CA GLU A 361 15.50 -11.24 9.58
C GLU A 361 14.17 -10.53 9.34
N ILE A 362 14.17 -9.19 9.45
CA ILE A 362 12.98 -8.38 9.17
C ILE A 362 12.57 -8.49 7.69
N ALA A 363 13.51 -8.39 6.76
CA ALA A 363 13.23 -8.41 5.32
C ALA A 363 12.65 -9.75 4.83
N ARG A 364 13.15 -10.89 5.35
CA ARG A 364 12.86 -12.24 4.85
C ARG A 364 11.36 -12.55 4.66
N PRO A 365 10.45 -12.33 5.62
CA PRO A 365 9.03 -12.64 5.45
C PRO A 365 8.30 -11.71 4.46
N PHE A 366 8.88 -10.54 4.16
CA PHE A 366 8.32 -9.53 3.27
C PHE A 366 9.00 -9.49 1.90
N ASP A 367 9.99 -10.35 1.68
CA ASP A 367 10.68 -10.42 0.39
C ASP A 367 9.68 -10.72 -0.74
N PRO A 368 9.75 -9.98 -1.87
CA PRO A 368 8.82 -10.18 -2.97
C PRO A 368 8.79 -11.61 -3.52
N ASP A 369 9.93 -12.31 -3.53
CA ASP A 369 9.97 -13.71 -3.99
C ASP A 369 9.31 -14.64 -2.96
N THR A 370 9.45 -14.37 -1.65
CA THR A 370 8.70 -15.09 -0.59
C THR A 370 7.19 -14.90 -0.74
N THR A 371 6.73 -13.67 -1.01
CA THR A 371 5.32 -13.39 -1.29
C THR A 371 4.87 -14.11 -2.56
N ALA A 372 5.66 -14.08 -3.63
CA ALA A 372 5.35 -14.72 -4.90
C ALA A 372 5.21 -16.25 -4.77
N VAL A 373 6.06 -16.92 -3.97
CA VAL A 373 5.94 -18.37 -3.67
C VAL A 373 4.57 -18.68 -3.08
N LYS A 374 4.12 -17.90 -2.09
CA LYS A 374 2.81 -18.13 -1.46
C LYS A 374 1.65 -17.95 -2.44
N TYR A 375 1.75 -16.98 -3.35
CA TYR A 375 0.76 -16.82 -4.41
C TYR A 375 0.79 -17.95 -5.43
N GLU A 376 1.98 -18.42 -5.80
CA GLU A 376 2.19 -19.55 -6.71
C GLU A 376 1.55 -20.83 -6.16
N GLU A 377 1.81 -21.16 -4.89
CA GLU A 377 1.18 -22.29 -4.20
C GLU A 377 -0.36 -22.18 -4.17
N LEU A 378 -0.87 -20.97 -3.94
CA LEU A 378 -2.29 -20.69 -3.92
C LEU A 378 -2.92 -20.90 -5.32
N PHE A 379 -2.28 -20.38 -6.36
CA PHE A 379 -2.71 -20.52 -7.75
C PHE A 379 -2.71 -21.98 -8.20
N GLU A 380 -1.65 -22.73 -7.89
CA GLU A 380 -1.55 -24.16 -8.21
C GLU A 380 -2.63 -24.99 -7.53
N LYS A 381 -2.88 -24.73 -6.23
CA LYS A 381 -3.94 -25.41 -5.47
C LYS A 381 -5.31 -25.19 -6.13
N LEU A 382 -5.62 -23.95 -6.53
CA LEU A 382 -6.88 -23.62 -7.18
C LEU A 382 -7.01 -24.28 -8.57
N MET A 383 -5.94 -24.30 -9.35
CA MET A 383 -5.96 -24.94 -10.68
C MET A 383 -6.17 -26.45 -10.58
N LYS A 384 -5.53 -27.13 -9.61
CA LYS A 384 -5.73 -28.56 -9.36
C LYS A 384 -7.18 -28.85 -8.95
N GLY A 385 -7.75 -28.07 -8.05
CA GLY A 385 -9.14 -28.21 -7.60
C GLY A 385 -10.16 -28.04 -8.73
N LYS A 386 -9.97 -27.06 -9.64
CA LYS A 386 -10.87 -26.87 -10.79
C LYS A 386 -10.75 -27.99 -11.84
N ARG A 387 -9.56 -28.50 -12.12
CA ARG A 387 -9.35 -29.62 -13.04
C ARG A 387 -10.02 -30.91 -12.53
N ALA A 388 -10.00 -31.18 -11.24
CA ALA A 388 -10.69 -32.33 -10.65
C ALA A 388 -12.21 -32.24 -10.84
N VAL A 389 -12.80 -31.06 -10.59
CA VAL A 389 -14.26 -30.84 -10.77
C VAL A 389 -14.68 -30.96 -12.25
N ASP A 390 -13.86 -30.49 -13.18
CA ASP A 390 -14.13 -30.63 -14.62
C ASP A 390 -14.03 -32.09 -15.08
N HIS A 391 -13.07 -32.86 -14.55
CA HIS A 391 -12.95 -34.30 -14.89
C HIS A 391 -14.17 -35.07 -14.44
N ASP A 392 -14.67 -34.86 -13.23
CA ASP A 392 -15.86 -35.54 -12.69
C ASP A 392 -17.16 -35.21 -13.46
N ARG A 393 -17.21 -34.01 -14.08
CA ARG A 393 -18.37 -33.61 -14.92
C ARG A 393 -18.42 -34.27 -16.30
N PHE A 394 -17.27 -34.70 -16.83
CA PHE A 394 -17.18 -35.34 -18.16
C PHE A 394 -17.11 -36.86 -18.10
N THR A 395 -16.96 -37.45 -16.90
CA THR A 395 -16.88 -38.91 -16.67
C THR A 395 -18.09 -39.48 -15.96
N GLY A 396 -19.07 -38.69 -15.56
CA GLY A 396 -20.38 -39.06 -15.04
C GLY A 396 -21.49 -38.76 -16.06
#